data_33988be6624a50ded65db81600a4e5f2
#
_entry.id   33988be6624a50ded65db81600a4e5f2
#
_cell.length_a   1.000
_cell.length_b   1.000
_cell.length_c   1.000
_cell.angle_alpha   90.00
_cell.angle_beta   90.00
_cell.angle_gamma   90.00
#
_symmetry.space_group_name_H-M   'P 1'
#
loop_
_entity.id
_entity.type
_entity.pdbx_description
1 polymer ?
#
loop_
_entity_poly.entity_id
_entity_poly.type
_entity_poly.pdbx_seq_one_letter_code
_entity_poly.pdbx_strand_id
1 'polypeptide(L)'
;MNSDQFNQYDAQRLHQRVAAELGITGEELTTWMINDIERVTEGGKEVGHLVVFRESTPAEVLDKVRHKQSHFTAMTGVIDLH
;
A
#
# COMPACT_ATOMS: atom_id res chain seq x y z
N MET A 1 17.49 21.50 -6.57
CA MET A 1 16.34 20.76 -6.02
C MET A 1 16.78 19.37 -5.63
N ASN A 2 16.31 18.91 -4.50
CA ASN A 2 16.70 17.61 -3.98
C ASN A 2 15.72 16.54 -4.44
N SER A 3 16.17 15.64 -5.30
CA SER A 3 15.31 14.59 -5.85
C SER A 3 14.85 13.59 -4.77
N ASP A 4 15.66 13.39 -3.74
CA ASP A 4 15.27 12.50 -2.63
C ASP A 4 14.06 13.05 -1.88
N GLN A 5 14.01 14.35 -1.68
CA GLN A 5 12.89 15.01 -1.03
C GLN A 5 11.61 14.84 -1.85
N PHE A 6 11.72 14.97 -3.14
CA PHE A 6 10.59 14.78 -4.05
C PHE A 6 10.09 13.36 -4.00
N ASN A 7 10.99 12.38 -4.00
CA ASN A 7 10.63 10.96 -3.94
C ASN A 7 9.93 10.60 -2.63
N GLN A 8 10.39 11.17 -1.50
CA GLN A 8 9.73 10.94 -0.22
C GLN A 8 8.30 11.45 -0.21
N TYR A 9 8.07 12.61 -0.80
CA TYR A 9 6.74 13.19 -0.87
C TYR A 9 5.79 12.29 -1.68
N ASP A 10 6.26 11.78 -2.81
CA ASP A 10 5.46 10.91 -3.65
C ASP A 10 5.17 9.58 -2.95
N ALA A 11 6.15 9.04 -2.23
CA ALA A 11 5.97 7.81 -1.47
C ALA A 11 4.91 7.96 -0.38
N GLN A 12 4.92 9.08 0.34
CA GLN A 12 3.93 9.35 1.37
C GLN A 12 2.52 9.46 0.79
N ARG A 13 2.39 10.13 -0.33
CA ARG A 13 1.09 10.24 -1.01
C ARG A 13 0.58 8.89 -1.43
N LEU A 14 1.44 8.04 -1.98
CA LEU A 14 1.07 6.69 -2.37
C LEU A 14 0.63 5.88 -1.17
N HIS A 15 1.40 5.95 -0.07
CA HIS A 15 1.05 5.23 1.16
C HIS A 15 -0.33 5.65 1.67
N GLN A 16 -0.61 6.93 1.70
CA GLN A 16 -1.90 7.43 2.17
C GLN A 16 -3.05 6.98 1.29
N ARG A 17 -2.86 7.01 -0.02
CA ARG A 17 -3.90 6.60 -0.96
C ARG A 17 -4.16 5.10 -0.88
N VAL A 18 -3.10 4.29 -0.82
CA VAL A 18 -3.24 2.85 -0.69
C VAL A 18 -3.93 2.50 0.64
N ALA A 19 -3.50 3.13 1.73
CA ALA A 19 -4.12 2.89 3.03
C ALA A 19 -5.62 3.22 3.01
N ALA A 20 -5.98 4.35 2.41
CA ALA A 20 -7.39 4.75 2.29
C ALA A 20 -8.19 3.72 1.50
N GLU A 21 -7.64 3.22 0.40
CA GLU A 21 -8.29 2.18 -0.40
C GLU A 21 -8.48 0.89 0.39
N LEU A 22 -7.52 0.57 1.27
CA LEU A 22 -7.58 -0.65 2.07
C LEU A 22 -8.38 -0.48 3.37
N GLY A 23 -8.81 0.74 3.70
CA GLY A 23 -9.60 0.99 4.90
C GLY A 23 -8.81 1.07 6.19
N ILE A 24 -7.52 1.36 6.09
CA ILE A 24 -6.63 1.55 7.26
C ILE A 24 -5.96 2.91 7.17
N THR A 25 -5.27 3.30 8.24
CA THR A 25 -4.54 4.57 8.23
C THR A 25 -3.18 4.39 7.57
N GLY A 26 -2.59 5.49 7.11
CA GLY A 26 -1.22 5.46 6.56
C GLY A 26 -0.22 4.96 7.58
N GLU A 27 -0.40 5.32 8.84
CA GLU A 27 0.47 4.86 9.93
C GLU A 27 0.36 3.34 10.12
N GLU A 28 -0.86 2.80 10.10
CA GLU A 28 -1.06 1.36 10.19
C GLU A 28 -0.40 0.64 9.03
N LEU A 29 -0.55 1.18 7.84
CA LEU A 29 0.06 0.59 6.65
C LEU A 29 1.58 0.53 6.78
N THR A 30 2.22 1.65 7.10
CA THR A 30 3.68 1.71 7.18
C THR A 30 4.23 0.90 8.34
N THR A 31 3.47 0.77 9.42
CA THR A 31 3.89 -0.02 10.58
C THR A 31 3.88 -1.52 10.29
N TRP A 32 2.86 -1.99 9.60
CA TRP A 32 2.62 -3.43 9.47
C TRP A 32 2.96 -4.02 8.10
N MET A 33 3.23 -3.20 7.10
CA MET A 33 3.59 -3.74 5.79
C MET A 33 5.06 -4.22 5.78
N ILE A 34 5.29 -5.34 5.10
CA ILE A 34 6.65 -5.85 4.88
C ILE A 34 7.20 -5.16 3.64
N ASN A 35 8.42 -4.63 3.76
CA ASN A 35 9.07 -3.89 2.67
C ASN A 35 8.23 -2.67 2.28
N ASP A 36 7.98 -2.48 1.00
CA ASP A 36 7.22 -1.34 0.51
C ASP A 36 6.08 -1.83 -0.37
N ILE A 37 5.21 -0.91 -0.76
CA ILE A 37 4.13 -1.20 -1.69
C ILE A 37 4.73 -1.64 -3.02
N GLU A 38 4.25 -2.76 -3.53
CA GLU A 38 4.74 -3.30 -4.79
C GLU A 38 3.80 -2.91 -5.91
N ARG A 39 4.37 -2.35 -6.98
CA ARG A 39 3.60 -2.01 -8.17
C ARG A 39 3.40 -3.27 -9.00
N VAL A 40 2.15 -3.57 -9.31
CA VAL A 40 1.80 -4.72 -10.13
C VAL A 40 1.56 -4.25 -11.55
N THR A 41 2.26 -4.86 -12.50
CA THR A 41 2.10 -4.52 -13.92
C THR A 41 1.72 -5.76 -14.70
N GLU A 42 1.01 -5.54 -15.80
CA GLU A 42 0.59 -6.62 -16.69
C GLU A 42 0.62 -6.08 -18.11
N GLY A 43 1.39 -6.72 -18.97
CA GLY A 43 1.55 -6.29 -20.34
C GLY A 43 2.12 -4.88 -20.46
N GLY A 44 3.00 -4.48 -19.53
CA GLY A 44 3.61 -3.16 -19.52
C GLY A 44 2.76 -2.06 -18.90
N LYS A 45 1.55 -2.39 -18.44
CA LYS A 45 0.65 -1.42 -17.83
C LYS A 45 0.50 -1.70 -16.34
N GLU A 46 0.46 -0.62 -15.55
CA GLU A 46 0.21 -0.73 -14.13
C GLU A 46 -1.25 -1.11 -13.90
N VAL A 47 -1.48 -2.21 -13.17
CA VAL A 47 -2.83 -2.70 -12.90
C VAL A 47 -3.20 -2.59 -11.42
N GLY A 48 -2.26 -2.29 -10.55
CA GLY A 48 -2.56 -2.10 -9.14
C GLY A 48 -1.33 -2.07 -8.27
N HIS A 49 -1.57 -2.14 -6.98
CA HIS A 49 -0.52 -2.10 -5.96
C HIS A 49 -0.77 -3.21 -4.96
N LEU A 50 0.27 -3.96 -4.66
CA LEU A 50 0.21 -5.08 -3.73
C LEU A 50 0.86 -4.70 -2.41
N VAL A 51 0.21 -5.04 -1.31
CA VAL A 51 0.74 -4.83 0.03
C VAL A 51 0.78 -6.18 0.74
N VAL A 52 1.93 -6.49 1.34
CA VAL A 52 2.10 -7.70 2.16
C VAL A 52 2.27 -7.26 3.60
N PHE A 53 1.45 -7.81 4.48
CA PHE A 53 1.48 -7.46 5.91
C PHE A 53 2.31 -8.48 6.67
N ARG A 54 2.93 -8.01 7.77
CA ARG A 54 3.69 -8.88 8.67
C ARG A 54 2.77 -9.88 9.34
N GLU A 55 3.31 -11.07 9.65
CA GLU A 55 2.56 -12.08 10.39
C GLU A 55 2.18 -11.59 11.78
N SER A 56 2.94 -10.63 12.32
CA SER A 56 2.66 -10.04 13.62
C SER A 56 1.57 -8.95 13.58
N THR A 57 1.01 -8.68 12.42
CA THR A 57 -0.07 -7.67 12.30
C THR A 57 -1.25 -8.06 13.18
N PRO A 58 -1.74 -7.14 14.04
CA PRO A 58 -2.90 -7.45 14.88
C PRO A 58 -4.13 -7.81 14.05
N ALA A 59 -4.92 -8.75 14.57
CA ALA A 59 -6.15 -9.17 13.90
C ALA A 59 -7.10 -7.99 13.65
N GLU A 60 -7.16 -7.04 14.57
CA GLU A 60 -8.03 -5.87 14.41
C GLU A 60 -7.62 -4.99 13.24
N VAL A 61 -6.33 -4.95 12.90
CA VAL A 61 -5.87 -4.24 11.72
C VAL A 61 -6.24 -5.04 10.46
N LEU A 62 -5.95 -6.34 10.46
CA LEU A 62 -6.27 -7.21 9.33
C LEU A 62 -7.77 -7.24 9.03
N ASP A 63 -8.60 -7.18 10.07
CA ASP A 63 -10.05 -7.18 9.90
C ASP A 63 -10.58 -5.93 9.19
N LYS A 64 -9.85 -4.82 9.29
CA LYS A 64 -10.21 -3.59 8.60
C LYS A 64 -9.77 -3.56 7.14
N VAL A 65 -8.80 -4.39 6.77
CA VAL A 65 -8.21 -4.35 5.43
C VAL A 65 -9.21 -4.85 4.39
N ARG A 66 -9.40 -4.04 3.36
CA ARG A 66 -10.25 -4.37 2.21
C ARG A 66 -9.38 -4.92 1.08
N HIS A 67 -10.02 -5.59 0.14
CA HIS A 67 -9.36 -6.10 -1.08
C HIS A 67 -8.25 -7.11 -0.78
N LYS A 68 -8.45 -7.93 0.24
CA LYS A 68 -7.48 -8.96 0.60
C LYS A 68 -7.41 -10.03 -0.48
N GLN A 69 -6.18 -10.40 -0.82
CA GLN A 69 -5.91 -11.51 -1.74
C GLN A 69 -5.63 -12.80 -0.96
N SER A 70 -5.12 -12.65 0.25
CA SER A 70 -4.89 -13.74 1.19
C SER A 70 -4.94 -13.16 2.59
N HIS A 71 -4.64 -13.98 3.61
CA HIS A 71 -4.70 -13.53 4.99
C HIS A 71 -3.81 -12.31 5.27
N PHE A 72 -2.63 -12.27 4.63
CA PHE A 72 -1.65 -11.20 4.86
C PHE A 72 -1.36 -10.36 3.63
N THR A 73 -2.14 -10.46 2.57
CA THR A 73 -1.91 -9.65 1.38
C THR A 73 -3.19 -8.93 0.93
N ALA A 74 -3.00 -7.74 0.38
CA ALA A 74 -4.10 -6.97 -0.19
C ALA A 74 -3.61 -6.28 -1.46
N MET A 75 -4.51 -6.06 -2.40
CA MET A 75 -4.17 -5.42 -3.66
C MET A 75 -5.20 -4.37 -4.01
N THR A 76 -4.73 -3.15 -4.30
CA THR A 76 -5.60 -2.09 -4.80
C THR A 76 -5.59 -2.10 -6.32
N GLY A 77 -6.53 -1.35 -6.91
CA GLY A 77 -6.46 -1.05 -8.33
C GLY A 77 -5.42 0.04 -8.61
N VAL A 78 -5.46 0.59 -9.81
CA VAL A 78 -4.57 1.69 -10.19
C VAL A 78 -4.88 2.91 -9.33
N ILE A 79 -3.83 3.53 -8.80
CA ILE A 79 -3.96 4.73 -7.98
C ILE A 79 -3.45 5.92 -8.77
N ASP A 80 -4.32 6.91 -8.93
CA ASP A 80 -3.98 8.15 -9.61
C ASP A 80 -3.58 9.18 -8.56
N LEU A 81 -2.34 9.66 -8.66
CA LEU A 81 -1.78 10.62 -7.72
C LEU A 81 -1.84 12.07 -8.25
N HIS A 82 -2.43 12.28 -9.41
CA HIS A 82 -2.55 13.62 -10.00
C HIS A 82 -3.65 14.44 -9.39
#